data_f25096f0648335fcca846f1d36ef4141
#
_entry.id   f25096f0648335fcca846f1d36ef4141
#
_cell.length_a   1.000
_cell.length_b   1.000
_cell.length_c   1.000
_cell.angle_alpha   90.00
_cell.angle_beta   90.00
_cell.angle_gamma   90.00
#
_symmetry.space_group_name_H-M   'P 1'
#
loop_
_entity.id
_entity.type
_entity.pdbx_description
1 polymer ?
#
loop_
_entity_poly.entity_id
_entity_poly.type
_entity_poly.pdbx_seq_one_letter_code
_entity_poly.pdbx_strand_id
1 'polypeptide(L)'
;MSTSALIQKYLPQDLWEVAAGYTIPDEFLEDTPDLVELILRSRSIDTEQEKQNWFNLLPLMNATQLEKLRAILVKEKTKLQEIEEKYEGKKQEIKKKYLQRWQDM
;
A
#
# COMPACT_ATOMS: atom_id res chain seq x y z
N MET A 1 14.77 -19.71 7.43
CA MET A 1 14.37 -18.52 8.20
C MET A 1 12.86 -18.50 8.37
N SER A 2 12.36 -18.03 9.51
CA SER A 2 10.94 -17.86 9.70
C SER A 2 10.44 -16.67 8.88
N THR A 3 9.19 -16.73 8.43
CA THR A 3 8.55 -15.63 7.70
C THR A 3 8.61 -14.32 8.49
N SER A 4 8.49 -14.37 9.82
CA SER A 4 8.60 -13.20 10.69
C SER A 4 9.94 -12.48 10.58
N ALA A 5 11.06 -13.24 10.48
CA ALA A 5 12.38 -12.65 10.31
C ALA A 5 12.52 -11.94 8.97
N LEU A 6 11.95 -12.50 7.90
CA LEU A 6 11.94 -11.90 6.57
C LEU A 6 11.09 -10.62 6.52
N ILE A 7 9.93 -10.64 7.18
CA ILE A 7 9.07 -9.47 7.30
C ILE A 7 9.82 -8.31 7.96
N GLN A 8 10.48 -8.56 9.07
CA GLN A 8 11.25 -7.55 9.79
C GLN A 8 12.45 -7.04 9.01
N LYS A 9 13.06 -7.89 8.18
CA LYS A 9 14.24 -7.52 7.39
C LYS A 9 13.90 -6.68 6.17
N TYR A 10 12.81 -6.99 5.48
CA TYR A 10 12.49 -6.42 4.16
C TYR A 10 11.34 -5.45 4.13
N LEU A 11 10.45 -5.45 5.14
CA LEU A 11 9.30 -4.57 5.19
C LEU A 11 9.47 -3.46 6.23
N PRO A 12 8.83 -2.28 6.00
CA PRO A 12 8.80 -1.22 7.01
C PRO A 12 8.11 -1.65 8.29
N GLN A 13 8.51 -1.07 9.41
CA GLN A 13 8.00 -1.41 10.74
C GLN A 13 6.48 -1.29 10.86
N ASP A 14 5.88 -0.31 10.20
CA ASP A 14 4.44 -0.07 10.22
C ASP A 14 3.64 -1.20 9.57
N LEU A 15 4.29 -2.05 8.75
CA LEU A 15 3.66 -3.20 8.09
C LEU A 15 3.93 -4.53 8.79
N TRP A 16 4.76 -4.58 9.82
CA TRP A 16 5.13 -5.85 10.46
C TRP A 16 3.93 -6.60 11.03
N GLU A 17 3.06 -5.93 11.77
CA GLU A 17 1.86 -6.55 12.33
C GLU A 17 0.86 -6.96 11.26
N VAL A 18 0.67 -6.11 10.27
CA VAL A 18 -0.24 -6.39 9.16
C VAL A 18 0.24 -7.60 8.36
N ALA A 19 1.52 -7.63 8.00
CA ALA A 19 2.12 -8.73 7.24
C ALA A 19 2.10 -10.06 8.02
N ALA A 20 2.24 -10.02 9.33
CA ALA A 20 2.21 -11.20 10.17
C ALA A 20 0.85 -11.93 10.14
N GLY A 21 -0.23 -11.23 9.80
CA GLY A 21 -1.55 -11.80 9.63
C GLY A 21 -1.77 -12.55 8.32
N TYR A 22 -0.82 -12.50 7.38
CA TYR A 22 -0.91 -13.14 6.08
C TYR A 22 0.14 -14.24 5.91
N THR A 23 -0.17 -15.23 5.05
CA THR A 23 0.81 -16.21 4.59
C THR A 23 1.42 -15.68 3.30
N ILE A 24 2.64 -15.15 3.38
CA ILE A 24 3.35 -14.56 2.24
C ILE A 24 4.49 -15.50 1.84
N PRO A 25 4.63 -15.85 0.53
CA PRO A 25 5.74 -16.68 0.08
C PRO A 25 7.09 -16.02 0.38
N ASP A 26 8.00 -16.77 1.02
CA ASP A 26 9.30 -16.25 1.45
C ASP A 26 10.12 -15.67 0.30
N GLU A 27 10.11 -16.33 -0.86
CA GLU A 27 10.84 -15.87 -2.05
C GLU A 27 10.38 -14.48 -2.52
N PHE A 28 9.10 -14.13 -2.35
CA PHE A 28 8.61 -12.80 -2.71
C PHE A 28 9.00 -11.74 -1.69
N LEU A 29 9.14 -12.10 -0.43
CA LEU A 29 9.70 -11.21 0.58
C LEU A 29 11.18 -10.91 0.33
N GLU A 30 11.94 -11.89 -0.13
CA GLU A 30 13.37 -11.74 -0.42
C GLU A 30 13.62 -11.03 -1.74
N ASP A 31 12.94 -11.44 -2.82
CA ASP A 31 13.20 -10.97 -4.18
C ASP A 31 12.39 -9.71 -4.53
N THR A 32 11.15 -9.63 -4.09
CA THR A 32 10.23 -8.52 -4.42
C THR A 32 9.50 -7.96 -3.20
N PRO A 33 10.24 -7.49 -2.18
CA PRO A 33 9.59 -6.92 -0.99
C PRO A 33 8.77 -5.67 -1.31
N ASP A 34 9.13 -4.92 -2.33
CA ASP A 34 8.39 -3.77 -2.83
C ASP A 34 6.99 -4.14 -3.33
N LEU A 35 6.88 -5.27 -4.04
CA LEU A 35 5.58 -5.76 -4.52
C LEU A 35 4.69 -6.19 -3.35
N VAL A 36 5.25 -6.89 -2.37
CA VAL A 36 4.53 -7.29 -1.15
C VAL A 36 4.01 -6.05 -0.41
N GLU A 37 4.84 -5.03 -0.25
CA GLU A 37 4.45 -3.77 0.37
C GLU A 37 3.29 -3.10 -0.39
N LEU A 38 3.37 -3.05 -1.72
CA LEU A 38 2.31 -2.47 -2.55
C LEU A 38 0.98 -3.18 -2.37
N ILE A 39 0.98 -4.52 -2.30
CA ILE A 39 -0.24 -5.31 -2.06
C ILE A 39 -0.81 -4.99 -0.68
N LEU A 40 0.03 -4.95 0.35
CA LEU A 40 -0.40 -4.66 1.72
C LEU A 40 -1.00 -3.26 1.86
N ARG A 41 -0.48 -2.29 1.13
CA ARG A 41 -0.95 -0.90 1.18
C ARG A 41 -2.07 -0.61 0.19
N SER A 42 -2.40 -1.52 -0.72
CA SER A 42 -3.42 -1.29 -1.75
C SER A 42 -4.80 -1.10 -1.15
N ARG A 43 -5.49 -0.06 -1.58
CA ARG A 43 -6.89 0.20 -1.20
C ARG A 43 -7.89 -0.46 -2.15
N SER A 44 -7.48 -0.75 -3.39
CA SER A 44 -8.30 -1.51 -4.34
C SER A 44 -8.47 -2.95 -3.88
N ILE A 45 -7.46 -3.48 -3.19
CA ILE A 45 -7.48 -4.80 -2.57
C ILE A 45 -7.74 -4.57 -1.08
N ASP A 46 -8.97 -4.26 -0.71
CA ASP A 46 -9.29 -3.74 0.62
C ASP A 46 -9.60 -4.81 1.67
N THR A 47 -10.00 -6.02 1.27
CA THR A 47 -10.27 -7.10 2.22
C THR A 47 -9.03 -7.94 2.49
N GLU A 48 -8.95 -8.49 3.71
CA GLU A 48 -7.88 -9.42 4.10
C GLU A 48 -7.86 -10.65 3.20
N GLN A 49 -9.03 -11.17 2.86
CA GLN A 49 -9.17 -12.34 2.00
C GLN A 49 -8.64 -12.08 0.59
N GLU A 50 -8.92 -10.93 0.00
CA GLU A 50 -8.42 -10.55 -1.31
C GLU A 50 -6.90 -10.41 -1.31
N LYS A 51 -6.34 -9.77 -0.29
CA LYS A 51 -4.88 -9.66 -0.15
C LYS A 51 -4.23 -11.02 -0.04
N GLN A 52 -4.78 -11.92 0.76
CA GLN A 52 -4.28 -13.28 0.89
C GLN A 52 -4.38 -14.04 -0.43
N ASN A 53 -5.46 -13.88 -1.19
CA ASN A 53 -5.61 -14.47 -2.51
C ASN A 53 -4.52 -14.02 -3.48
N TRP A 54 -4.16 -12.73 -3.47
CA TRP A 54 -3.07 -12.21 -4.29
C TRP A 54 -1.73 -12.83 -3.90
N PHE A 55 -1.43 -12.97 -2.60
CA PHE A 55 -0.21 -13.64 -2.14
C PHE A 55 -0.18 -15.10 -2.58
N ASN A 56 -1.31 -15.78 -2.57
CA ASN A 56 -1.41 -17.17 -3.05
C ASN A 56 -1.20 -17.29 -4.56
N LEU A 57 -1.58 -16.26 -5.32
CA LEU A 57 -1.43 -16.23 -6.77
C LEU A 57 -0.02 -15.87 -7.25
N LEU A 58 0.75 -15.13 -6.45
CA LEU A 58 2.09 -14.68 -6.84
C LEU A 58 3.00 -15.80 -7.35
N PRO A 59 3.09 -16.96 -6.69
CA PRO A 59 3.94 -18.06 -7.16
C PRO A 59 3.49 -18.66 -8.50
N LEU A 60 2.23 -18.45 -8.87
CA LEU A 60 1.63 -18.96 -10.11
C LEU A 60 1.75 -17.99 -11.28
N MET A 61 2.17 -16.76 -11.01
CA MET A 61 2.29 -15.71 -12.04
C MET A 61 3.66 -15.76 -12.70
N ASN A 62 3.68 -15.51 -14.02
CA ASN A 62 4.95 -15.36 -14.75
C ASN A 62 5.50 -13.92 -14.58
N ALA A 63 6.74 -13.70 -15.05
CA ALA A 63 7.43 -12.42 -14.91
C ALA A 63 6.63 -11.25 -15.54
N THR A 64 6.02 -11.47 -16.69
CA THR A 64 5.22 -10.46 -17.38
C THR A 64 3.98 -10.07 -16.57
N GLN A 65 3.31 -11.05 -15.97
CA GLN A 65 2.14 -10.81 -15.11
C GLN A 65 2.53 -10.07 -13.83
N LEU A 66 3.66 -10.43 -13.22
CA LEU A 66 4.17 -9.75 -12.03
C LEU A 66 4.52 -8.29 -12.32
N GLU A 67 5.13 -8.00 -13.46
CA GLU A 67 5.43 -6.64 -13.88
C GLU A 67 4.17 -5.80 -14.12
N LYS A 68 3.15 -6.39 -14.75
CA LYS A 68 1.86 -5.72 -14.95
C LYS A 68 1.18 -5.40 -13.62
N LEU A 69 1.17 -6.35 -12.69
CA LEU A 69 0.62 -6.13 -11.37
C LEU A 69 1.36 -5.01 -10.64
N ARG A 70 2.69 -5.03 -10.66
CA ARG A 70 3.51 -3.97 -10.06
C ARG A 70 3.17 -2.61 -10.66
N ALA A 71 3.08 -2.51 -11.98
CA ALA A 71 2.78 -1.26 -12.68
C ALA A 71 1.41 -0.70 -12.27
N ILE A 72 0.40 -1.56 -12.15
CA ILE A 72 -0.95 -1.17 -11.71
C ILE A 72 -0.92 -0.64 -10.27
N LEU A 73 -0.23 -1.34 -9.37
CA LEU A 73 -0.17 -0.97 -7.95
C LEU A 73 0.65 0.31 -7.73
N VAL A 74 1.75 0.49 -8.47
CA VAL A 74 2.55 1.72 -8.43
C VAL A 74 1.72 2.91 -8.92
N LYS A 75 0.98 2.73 -10.00
CA LYS A 75 0.11 3.77 -10.55
C LYS A 75 -1.00 4.15 -9.55
N GLU A 76 -1.60 3.17 -8.90
CA GLU A 76 -2.57 3.38 -7.83
C GLU A 76 -1.97 4.21 -6.68
N LYS A 77 -0.80 3.82 -6.20
CA LYS A 77 -0.09 4.53 -5.13
C LYS A 77 0.15 5.99 -5.50
N THR A 78 0.62 6.27 -6.71
CA THR A 78 0.86 7.62 -7.20
C THR A 78 -0.43 8.44 -7.25
N LYS A 79 -1.51 7.87 -7.76
CA LYS A 79 -2.82 8.54 -7.82
C LYS A 79 -3.36 8.85 -6.42
N LEU A 80 -3.23 7.92 -5.48
CA LEU A 80 -3.68 8.15 -4.10
C LEU A 80 -2.88 9.27 -3.43
N GLN A 81 -1.58 9.34 -3.65
CA GLN A 81 -0.74 10.43 -3.15
C GLN A 81 -1.16 11.78 -3.74
N GLU A 82 -1.43 11.86 -5.04
CA GLU A 82 -1.91 13.07 -5.69
C GLU A 82 -3.25 13.53 -5.14
N ILE A 83 -4.18 12.60 -4.91
CA ILE A 83 -5.50 12.90 -4.34
C ILE A 83 -5.35 13.42 -2.91
N GLU A 84 -4.50 12.80 -2.09
CA GLU A 84 -4.25 13.23 -0.71
C GLU A 84 -3.65 14.64 -0.67
N GLU A 85 -2.68 14.95 -1.52
CA GLU A 85 -2.08 16.28 -1.62
C GLU A 85 -3.11 17.34 -2.03
N LYS A 86 -3.94 17.06 -3.02
CA LYS A 86 -5.01 17.96 -3.46
C LYS A 86 -6.07 18.16 -2.37
N TYR A 87 -6.42 17.10 -1.67
CA TYR A 87 -7.40 17.14 -0.60
C TYR A 87 -6.91 17.98 0.58
N GLU A 88 -5.64 17.81 0.98
CA GLU A 88 -5.04 18.62 2.04
C GLU A 88 -4.98 20.10 1.68
N GLY A 89 -4.61 20.42 0.43
CA GLY A 89 -4.61 21.79 -0.07
C GLY A 89 -6.00 22.43 -0.02
N LYS A 90 -7.03 21.72 -0.45
CA LYS A 90 -8.42 22.18 -0.37
C LYS A 90 -8.91 22.35 1.07
N LYS A 91 -8.49 21.44 1.95
CA LYS A 91 -8.85 21.49 3.37
C LYS A 91 -8.27 22.71 4.05
N GLN A 92 -7.05 23.10 3.73
CA GLN A 92 -6.40 24.30 4.25
C GLN A 92 -7.10 25.59 3.72
N GLU A 93 -7.47 25.63 2.46
CA GLU A 93 -8.21 26.75 1.87
C GLU A 93 -9.58 26.93 2.52
N ILE A 94 -10.29 25.87 2.79
CA ILE A 94 -11.58 25.88 3.49
C ILE A 94 -11.40 26.43 4.91
N LYS A 95 -10.38 25.98 5.63
CA LYS A 95 -10.08 26.49 6.97
C LYS A 95 -9.76 27.99 6.96
N LYS A 96 -9.00 28.48 5.98
CA LYS A 96 -8.69 29.91 5.85
C LYS A 96 -9.96 30.74 5.59
N LYS A 97 -10.85 30.25 4.75
CA LYS A 97 -12.13 30.93 4.46
C LYS A 97 -13.02 30.99 5.70
N TYR A 98 -13.07 29.92 6.48
CA TYR A 98 -13.82 29.91 7.74
C TYR A 98 -13.25 30.89 8.77
N LEU A 99 -11.93 30.92 8.94
CA LEU A 99 -11.25 31.83 9.84
C LEU A 99 -11.47 33.30 9.45
N GLN A 100 -11.45 33.64 8.15
CA GLN A 100 -11.74 34.98 7.68
C GLN A 100 -13.17 35.41 7.98
N ARG A 101 -14.17 34.54 7.80
CA ARG A 101 -15.55 34.80 8.16
C ARG A 101 -15.74 35.08 9.65
N TRP A 102 -15.03 34.38 10.49
CA TRP A 102 -15.07 34.59 11.94
C TRP A 102 -14.43 35.90 12.36
N GLN A 103 -13.42 36.38 11.64
CA GLN A 103 -12.76 37.65 11.93
C GLN A 103 -13.58 38.87 11.43
N ASP A 104 -14.38 38.70 10.39
CA ASP A 104 -15.24 39.76 9.82
C ASP A 104 -16.57 39.90 10.57
N MET A 105 -16.85 39.05 11.51
CA MET A 105 -17.97 39.18 12.42
C MET A 105 -17.52 39.83 13.72
#